data_70811344b62fa5b65e9ba9a86787f74b
#
_entry.id   70811344b62fa5b65e9ba9a86787f74b
#
_cell.length_a   1.000
_cell.length_b   1.000
_cell.length_c   1.000
_cell.angle_alpha   90.00
_cell.angle_beta   90.00
_cell.angle_gamma   90.00
#
_symmetry.space_group_name_H-M   'P 1'
#
loop_
_entity.id
_entity.type
_entity.pdbx_description
1 polymer ?
#
loop_
_entity_poly.entity_id
_entity_poly.type
_entity_poly.pdbx_seq_one_letter_code
_entity_poly.pdbx_strand_id
1 'polypeptide(L)'
;MDLDSIPWQPTSYHGISVHFYASNPDTRRVLALIRMEPGCGYPRHKHRGNEEVLVLQGGYADELGDYGPGQLVRYAPGTEHGPRATETPGGEPCVLLALAHEGVKLLS
;
A
#
# COMPACT_ATOMS: atom_id res chain seq x y z
N MET A 1 -7.06 -17.00 -0.76
CA MET A 1 -7.82 -15.75 -1.02
C MET A 1 -7.75 -15.45 -2.51
N ASP A 2 -8.90 -15.21 -3.11
CA ASP A 2 -8.97 -14.85 -4.53
C ASP A 2 -8.91 -13.32 -4.63
N LEU A 3 -7.73 -12.81 -4.98
CA LEU A 3 -7.51 -11.36 -5.05
C LEU A 3 -8.25 -10.72 -6.22
N ASP A 4 -8.60 -11.50 -7.25
CA ASP A 4 -9.33 -10.94 -8.39
C ASP A 4 -10.82 -10.74 -8.08
N SER A 5 -11.34 -11.41 -7.07
CA SER A 5 -12.75 -11.27 -6.66
C SER A 5 -12.98 -10.13 -5.66
N ILE A 6 -11.94 -9.47 -5.22
CA ILE A 6 -12.05 -8.32 -4.31
C ILE A 6 -12.74 -7.16 -5.05
N PRO A 7 -13.73 -6.49 -4.43
CA PRO A 7 -14.40 -5.34 -5.08
C PRO A 7 -13.51 -4.10 -5.04
N TRP A 8 -12.47 -4.10 -5.87
CA TRP A 8 -11.51 -3.02 -5.96
C TRP A 8 -12.16 -1.71 -6.39
N GLN A 9 -11.82 -0.63 -5.71
CA GLN A 9 -12.25 0.71 -6.06
C GLN A 9 -11.06 1.50 -6.61
N PRO A 10 -11.20 2.13 -7.78
CA PRO A 10 -10.13 2.96 -8.32
C PRO A 10 -9.90 4.19 -7.43
N THR A 11 -8.66 4.68 -7.44
CA THR A 11 -8.30 5.94 -6.80
C THR A 11 -8.04 6.99 -7.86
N SER A 12 -7.76 8.22 -7.42
CA SER A 12 -7.34 9.28 -8.35
C SER A 12 -5.93 9.07 -8.89
N TYR A 13 -5.20 8.08 -8.39
CA TYR A 13 -3.84 7.78 -8.82
C TYR A 13 -3.84 6.65 -9.81
N HIS A 14 -3.13 6.84 -10.93
CA HIS A 14 -3.07 5.85 -12.00
C HIS A 14 -2.54 4.50 -11.51
N GLY A 15 -3.28 3.43 -11.81
CA GLY A 15 -2.89 2.08 -11.47
C GLY A 15 -3.03 1.69 -10.02
N ILE A 16 -3.62 2.53 -9.19
CA ILE A 16 -3.80 2.25 -7.76
C ILE A 16 -5.29 2.05 -7.46
N SER A 17 -5.62 0.91 -6.88
CA SER A 17 -6.98 0.58 -6.43
C SER A 17 -6.94 0.18 -4.96
N VAL A 18 -8.05 0.34 -4.28
CA VAL A 18 -8.15 0.03 -2.85
C VAL A 18 -9.45 -0.72 -2.54
N HIS A 19 -9.42 -1.42 -1.42
CA HIS A 19 -10.62 -1.98 -0.81
C HIS A 19 -10.51 -1.79 0.70
N PHE A 20 -11.45 -1.05 1.29
CA PHE A 20 -11.44 -0.78 2.73
C PHE A 20 -12.22 -1.85 3.47
N TYR A 21 -11.59 -2.50 4.45
CA TYR A 21 -12.25 -3.46 5.34
C TYR A 21 -12.85 -2.79 6.54
N ALA A 22 -12.12 -1.86 7.15
CA ALA A 22 -12.54 -1.20 8.38
C ALA A 22 -11.87 0.15 8.50
N SER A 23 -12.59 1.09 9.09
CA SER A 23 -12.00 2.36 9.50
C SER A 23 -12.67 2.77 10.80
N ASN A 24 -11.88 3.38 11.68
CA ASN A 24 -12.38 3.88 12.96
C ASN A 24 -12.00 5.36 13.09
N PRO A 25 -12.98 6.27 12.97
CA PRO A 25 -12.68 7.69 13.00
C PRO A 25 -12.17 8.17 14.37
N ASP A 26 -12.49 7.46 15.44
CA ASP A 26 -12.03 7.85 16.78
C ASP A 26 -10.53 7.53 16.97
N THR A 27 -10.08 6.39 16.47
CA THR A 27 -8.67 5.98 16.56
C THR A 27 -7.88 6.34 15.31
N ARG A 28 -8.56 6.75 14.22
CA ARG A 28 -7.99 7.02 12.90
C ARG A 28 -7.24 5.83 12.33
N ARG A 29 -7.66 4.63 12.68
CA ARG A 29 -7.08 3.39 12.12
C ARG A 29 -7.86 2.96 10.89
N VAL A 30 -7.11 2.52 9.88
CA VAL A 30 -7.68 2.03 8.62
C VAL A 30 -7.02 0.70 8.29
N LEU A 31 -7.84 -0.30 8.00
CA LEU A 31 -7.39 -1.58 7.46
C LEU A 31 -7.88 -1.69 6.02
N ALA A 32 -6.98 -1.83 5.08
CA ALA A 32 -7.30 -1.82 3.67
C ALA A 32 -6.40 -2.74 2.87
N LEU A 33 -6.93 -3.21 1.75
CA LEU A 33 -6.11 -3.79 0.68
C LEU A 33 -5.77 -2.69 -0.31
N ILE A 34 -4.53 -2.70 -0.79
CA ILE A 34 -4.04 -1.78 -1.80
C ILE A 34 -3.50 -2.61 -2.96
N ARG A 35 -3.92 -2.28 -4.17
CA ARG A 35 -3.45 -2.93 -5.39
C ARG A 35 -2.75 -1.89 -6.24
N MET A 36 -1.51 -2.16 -6.61
CA MET A 36 -0.73 -1.31 -7.51
C MET A 36 -0.37 -2.10 -8.76
N GLU A 37 -0.75 -1.59 -9.93
CA GLU A 37 -0.34 -2.20 -11.18
C GLU A 37 1.18 -2.13 -11.34
N PRO A 38 1.80 -3.10 -12.06
CA PRO A 38 3.26 -3.11 -12.22
C PRO A 38 3.79 -1.76 -12.71
N GLY A 39 4.85 -1.27 -12.08
CA GLY A 39 5.46 0.01 -12.42
C GLY A 39 4.73 1.26 -11.93
N CYS A 40 3.53 1.11 -11.38
CA CYS A 40 2.78 2.24 -10.83
C CYS A 40 3.18 2.48 -9.38
N GLY A 41 3.15 3.74 -8.95
CA GLY A 41 3.56 4.11 -7.62
C GLY A 41 2.54 4.99 -6.93
N TYR A 42 2.47 4.85 -5.61
CA TYR A 42 1.70 5.76 -4.79
C TYR A 42 2.50 7.05 -4.59
N PRO A 43 1.85 8.22 -4.58
CA PRO A 43 2.58 9.48 -4.41
C PRO A 43 3.41 9.49 -3.13
N ARG A 44 4.54 10.19 -3.19
CA ARG A 44 5.40 10.33 -2.03
C ARG A 44 4.61 10.94 -0.87
N HIS A 45 4.73 10.33 0.31
CA HIS A 45 3.96 10.74 1.47
C HIS A 45 4.75 10.52 2.76
N LYS A 46 4.25 11.13 3.82
CA LYS A 46 4.79 11.00 5.16
C LYS A 46 3.73 10.35 6.06
N HIS A 47 4.16 9.36 6.83
CA HIS A 47 3.27 8.69 7.77
C HIS A 47 3.06 9.56 9.02
N ARG A 48 1.79 9.81 9.36
CA ARG A 48 1.47 10.55 10.59
C ARG A 48 1.53 9.67 11.81
N GLY A 49 1.20 8.39 11.66
CA GLY A 49 1.29 7.37 12.69
C GLY A 49 1.99 6.14 12.14
N ASN A 50 2.00 5.07 12.92
CA ASN A 50 2.56 3.80 12.47
C ASN A 50 1.76 3.24 11.31
N GLU A 51 2.45 2.59 10.38
CA GLU A 51 1.80 1.78 9.36
C GLU A 51 2.48 0.42 9.30
N GLU A 52 1.66 -0.63 9.18
CA GLU A 52 2.14 -1.99 8.97
C GLU A 52 1.59 -2.49 7.65
N VAL A 53 2.45 -3.07 6.84
CA VAL A 53 2.11 -3.51 5.49
C VAL A 53 2.56 -4.95 5.34
N LEU A 54 1.63 -5.83 4.95
CA LEU A 54 1.95 -7.21 4.59
C LEU A 54 1.82 -7.35 3.07
N VAL A 55 2.89 -7.79 2.42
CA VAL A 55 2.87 -8.04 0.98
C VAL A 55 2.20 -9.38 0.73
N LEU A 56 1.07 -9.37 0.02
CA LEU A 56 0.32 -10.59 -0.30
C LEU A 56 0.68 -11.16 -1.67
N GLN A 57 1.01 -10.29 -2.63
CA GLN A 57 1.30 -10.68 -4.00
C GLN A 57 2.18 -9.63 -4.65
N GLY A 58 3.02 -10.08 -5.60
CA GLY A 58 3.91 -9.17 -6.31
C GLY A 58 4.99 -8.63 -5.40
N GLY A 59 5.28 -7.35 -5.53
CA GLY A 59 6.27 -6.69 -4.69
C GLY A 59 6.29 -5.21 -4.95
N TYR A 60 7.00 -4.46 -4.11
CA TYR A 60 7.21 -3.04 -4.31
C TYR A 60 8.58 -2.62 -3.78
N ALA A 61 9.01 -1.47 -4.23
CA ALA A 61 10.24 -0.85 -3.78
C ALA A 61 9.99 0.57 -3.33
N ASP A 62 10.77 1.03 -2.37
CA ASP A 62 10.81 2.42 -1.96
C ASP A 62 12.26 2.79 -1.64
N GLU A 63 12.47 3.98 -1.08
CA GLU A 63 13.82 4.46 -0.75
C GLU A 63 14.50 3.63 0.34
N LEU A 64 13.72 2.82 1.07
CA LEU A 64 14.22 2.03 2.19
C LEU A 64 14.53 0.58 1.81
N GLY A 65 14.02 0.10 0.67
CA GLY A 65 14.32 -1.26 0.22
C GLY A 65 13.32 -1.82 -0.79
N ASP A 66 13.49 -3.11 -1.08
CA ASP A 66 12.62 -3.90 -1.94
C ASP A 66 11.92 -4.96 -1.11
N TYR A 67 10.63 -5.18 -1.36
CA TYR A 67 9.82 -6.08 -0.56
C TYR A 67 9.02 -7.03 -1.45
N GLY A 68 8.97 -8.29 -1.07
CA GLY A 68 8.27 -9.34 -1.80
C GLY A 68 7.20 -10.04 -0.97
N PRO A 69 6.50 -11.02 -1.57
CA PRO A 69 5.38 -11.69 -0.90
C PRO A 69 5.77 -12.31 0.43
N GLY A 70 4.89 -12.13 1.42
CA GLY A 70 5.09 -12.63 2.78
C GLY A 70 5.87 -11.73 3.70
N GLN A 71 6.48 -10.65 3.17
CA GLN A 71 7.21 -9.71 4.02
C GLN A 71 6.26 -8.75 4.72
N LEU A 72 6.53 -8.55 6.01
CA LEU A 72 5.84 -7.56 6.83
C LEU A 72 6.76 -6.35 7.00
N VAL A 73 6.28 -5.20 6.58
CA VAL A 73 7.04 -3.96 6.61
C VAL A 73 6.37 -3.00 7.59
N ARG A 74 7.16 -2.36 8.43
CA ARG A 74 6.64 -1.45 9.44
C ARG A 74 7.25 -0.07 9.24
N TYR A 75 6.40 0.95 9.17
CA TYR A 75 6.82 2.33 9.02
C TYR A 75 6.48 3.11 10.29
N ALA A 76 7.49 3.71 10.90
CA ALA A 76 7.31 4.56 12.07
C ALA A 76 6.71 5.92 11.70
N PRO A 77 6.08 6.62 12.65
CA PRO A 77 5.63 7.98 12.40
C PRO A 77 6.77 8.86 11.91
N GLY A 78 6.50 9.70 10.93
CA GLY A 78 7.50 10.58 10.33
C GLY A 78 8.26 9.98 9.16
N THR A 79 8.11 8.69 8.87
CA THR A 79 8.73 8.06 7.71
C THR A 79 8.15 8.61 6.41
N GLU A 80 9.02 8.96 5.47
CA GLU A 80 8.63 9.43 4.14
C GLU A 80 9.06 8.42 3.10
N HIS A 81 8.16 8.07 2.18
CA HIS A 81 8.49 7.19 1.07
C HIS A 81 7.54 7.36 -0.12
N GLY A 82 8.00 6.89 -1.29
CA GLY A 82 7.18 6.80 -2.50
C GLY A 82 7.25 5.37 -3.03
N PRO A 83 6.35 4.49 -2.57
CA PRO A 83 6.41 3.10 -2.99
C PRO A 83 5.98 2.94 -4.45
N ARG A 84 6.65 2.03 -5.16
CA ARG A 84 6.35 1.72 -6.55
C ARG A 84 6.31 0.21 -6.72
N ALA A 85 5.24 -0.29 -7.33
CA ALA A 85 5.10 -1.71 -7.62
C ALA A 85 6.21 -2.17 -8.57
N THR A 86 6.80 -3.31 -8.25
CA THR A 86 7.82 -3.92 -9.08
C THR A 86 7.20 -4.38 -10.40
N GLU A 87 7.90 -4.18 -11.50
CA GLU A 87 7.54 -4.77 -12.78
C GLU A 87 8.02 -6.21 -12.80
N THR A 88 7.08 -7.15 -12.83
CA THR A 88 7.40 -8.56 -12.82
C THR A 88 7.04 -9.21 -14.15
N PRO A 89 7.77 -10.27 -14.55
CA PRO A 89 7.34 -11.06 -15.69
C PRO A 89 5.93 -11.60 -15.46
N GLY A 90 5.02 -11.40 -16.42
CA GLY A 90 3.63 -11.82 -16.29
C GLY A 90 2.69 -10.72 -15.83
N GLY A 91 3.20 -9.57 -15.41
CA GLY A 91 2.38 -8.40 -15.10
C GLY A 91 1.52 -8.51 -13.85
N GLU A 92 1.99 -9.28 -12.85
CA GLU A 92 1.25 -9.47 -11.60
C GLU A 92 1.25 -8.18 -10.77
N PRO A 93 0.08 -7.64 -10.39
CA PRO A 93 0.05 -6.45 -9.55
C PRO A 93 0.55 -6.73 -8.14
N CYS A 94 1.05 -5.68 -7.50
CA CYS A 94 1.40 -5.71 -6.09
C CYS A 94 0.13 -5.55 -5.27
N VAL A 95 -0.12 -6.49 -4.36
CA VAL A 95 -1.26 -6.42 -3.44
C VAL A 95 -0.74 -6.40 -2.01
N LEU A 96 -1.14 -5.37 -1.28
CA LEU A 96 -0.72 -5.12 0.09
C LEU A 96 -1.93 -5.14 1.02
N LEU A 97 -1.77 -5.72 2.20
CA LEU A 97 -2.68 -5.51 3.31
C LEU A 97 -2.04 -4.46 4.23
N ALA A 98 -2.69 -3.32 4.38
CA ALA A 98 -2.14 -2.20 5.14
C ALA A 98 -3.01 -1.88 6.35
N LEU A 99 -2.36 -1.73 7.50
CA LEU A 99 -2.96 -1.20 8.72
C LEU A 99 -2.29 0.13 9.02
N ALA A 100 -3.01 1.22 8.79
CA ALA A 100 -2.49 2.56 8.98
C ALA A 100 -3.12 3.20 10.21
N HIS A 101 -2.31 3.96 10.94
CA HIS A 101 -2.72 4.73 12.09
C HIS A 101 -2.55 6.22 11.76
N GLU A 102 -3.63 6.99 11.85
CA GLU A 102 -3.65 8.43 11.62
C GLU A 102 -3.40 8.89 10.18
N GLY A 103 -3.33 7.94 9.23
CA GLY A 103 -3.21 8.27 7.82
C GLY A 103 -1.86 8.81 7.40
N VAL A 104 -1.83 9.47 6.26
CA VAL A 104 -0.59 9.99 5.64
C VAL A 104 -0.76 11.44 5.22
N LYS A 105 0.38 12.12 5.08
CA LYS A 105 0.44 13.46 4.51
C LYS A 105 1.14 13.36 3.15
N LEU A 106 0.45 13.78 2.08
CA LEU A 106 1.05 13.80 0.75
C LEU A 106 2.12 14.89 0.68
N LEU A 107 3.23 14.54 0.06
CA LEU A 107 4.34 15.46 -0.18
C LEU A 107 4.32 15.83 -1.65
N SER A 108 4.15 17.09 -1.93
CA SER A 108 4.14 17.59 -3.30
C SER A 108 5.53 17.94 -3.80
#